data_1ed8bf2f3ea607b7a140404f9b92bf69
#
_entry.id   1ed8bf2f3ea607b7a140404f9b92bf69
#
_cell.length_a   1.000
_cell.length_b   1.000
_cell.length_c   1.000
_cell.angle_alpha   90.00
_cell.angle_beta   90.00
_cell.angle_gamma   90.00
#
_symmetry.space_group_name_H-M   'P 1'
#
loop_
_entity.id
_entity.type
_entity.pdbx_description
1 polymer ?
#
loop_
_entity_poly.entity_id
_entity_poly.type
_entity_poly.pdbx_seq_one_letter_code
_entity_poly.pdbx_strand_id
1 'polypeptide(L)'
;MIRVLALVARNTRSAVGGKPMDPISMIRPCRKIRGISAILLPFQSNGDVDWAGFTAHVRRTVAAGLAPAVNMDTGYAHLIDDATRTRALELTQAETDDFVAGAFVGDQPGETFNADEYLRQMEIIQSAGGVPVIFQSHGLTAQSEESVVASYAQLAENADAIIGFELSDVFAPFGKIYSLDVYHGLLGIERLIGSKHSSLKREFEWQRLQLRDEVRPDFCVFTGNDLAIDMVMYGSDYLLGLSTFAPDVFAKRDAAWATG
;
A
#
# COMPACT_ATOMS: atom_id res chain seq x y z
N MET A 1 30.15 -22.88 11.29
CA MET A 1 30.36 -21.76 12.22
C MET A 1 31.50 -20.90 11.69
N ILE A 2 31.32 -19.58 11.54
CA ILE A 2 32.28 -18.58 11.04
C ILE A 2 32.47 -18.59 9.51
N ARG A 3 31.63 -17.83 8.79
CA ARG A 3 31.93 -17.12 7.52
C ARG A 3 30.73 -16.37 6.94
N VAL A 4 30.06 -15.51 7.73
CA VAL A 4 29.02 -14.58 7.24
C VAL A 4 29.17 -13.15 7.84
N LEU A 5 30.30 -12.85 8.45
CA LEU A 5 30.53 -11.56 9.12
C LEU A 5 31.75 -10.82 8.55
N ALA A 6 31.80 -10.60 7.24
CA ALA A 6 32.84 -9.77 6.66
C ALA A 6 32.48 -9.15 5.30
N LEU A 7 31.30 -8.51 5.17
CA LEU A 7 31.00 -7.71 3.97
C LEU A 7 30.11 -6.48 4.23
N VAL A 8 30.15 -5.92 5.42
CA VAL A 8 29.44 -4.65 5.73
C VAL A 8 30.41 -3.65 6.36
N ALA A 9 31.46 -3.34 5.65
CA ALA A 9 32.30 -2.20 5.95
C ALA A 9 33.09 -1.77 4.72
N ARG A 10 32.46 -1.19 3.74
CA ARG A 10 33.11 -0.28 2.77
C ARG A 10 32.11 0.78 2.31
N ASN A 11 32.18 1.92 2.98
CA ASN A 11 32.20 3.24 2.37
C ASN A 11 31.22 3.45 1.21
N THR A 12 30.02 3.98 1.48
CA THR A 12 29.28 4.71 0.47
C THR A 12 28.77 6.03 1.04
N ARG A 13 29.67 7.01 1.11
CA ARG A 13 29.26 8.35 0.75
C ARG A 13 29.10 8.36 -0.77
N SER A 14 28.01 7.86 -1.27
CA SER A 14 27.54 8.15 -2.61
C SER A 14 26.53 9.28 -2.47
N ALA A 15 26.99 10.51 -2.67
CA ALA A 15 26.14 11.52 -3.19
C ALA A 15 25.54 10.94 -4.48
N VAL A 16 24.27 10.62 -4.46
CA VAL A 16 23.49 10.36 -5.66
C VAL A 16 23.44 11.71 -6.39
N GLY A 17 24.46 11.98 -7.19
CA GLY A 17 24.46 12.98 -8.24
C GLY A 17 23.55 12.48 -9.34
N GLY A 18 22.26 12.33 -9.03
CA GLY A 18 21.26 11.89 -9.99
C GLY A 18 21.16 12.93 -11.10
N LYS A 19 21.12 12.46 -12.36
CA LYS A 19 20.64 13.28 -13.47
C LYS A 19 19.38 14.02 -13.03
N PRO A 20 19.18 15.27 -13.43
CA PRO A 20 17.92 15.95 -13.19
C PRO A 20 16.77 15.03 -13.61
N MET A 21 15.78 14.86 -12.74
CA MET A 21 14.61 14.04 -13.05
C MET A 21 13.91 14.61 -14.27
N ASP A 22 13.74 13.78 -15.30
CA ASP A 22 12.97 14.10 -16.50
C ASP A 22 11.71 13.22 -16.54
N PRO A 23 10.55 13.72 -16.09
CA PRO A 23 9.33 12.96 -16.09
C PRO A 23 8.91 12.46 -17.48
N ILE A 24 9.23 13.18 -18.54
CA ILE A 24 8.88 12.79 -19.91
C ILE A 24 9.56 11.47 -20.28
N SER A 25 10.81 11.29 -19.86
CA SER A 25 11.56 10.04 -20.11
C SER A 25 11.01 8.84 -19.30
N MET A 26 10.21 9.10 -18.27
CA MET A 26 9.59 8.08 -17.43
C MET A 26 8.23 7.62 -17.95
N ILE A 27 7.65 8.25 -18.98
CA ILE A 27 6.35 7.85 -19.52
C ILE A 27 6.42 6.41 -20.04
N ARG A 28 5.46 5.58 -19.60
CA ARG A 28 5.33 4.16 -19.94
C ARG A 28 4.03 3.91 -20.71
N PRO A 29 3.97 4.19 -22.02
CA PRO A 29 2.76 3.99 -22.81
C PRO A 29 2.42 2.52 -22.96
N CYS A 30 1.16 2.22 -23.22
CA CYS A 30 0.66 0.88 -23.53
C CYS A 30 0.91 -0.18 -22.43
N ARG A 31 1.07 0.24 -21.17
CA ARG A 31 1.21 -0.71 -20.06
C ARG A 31 -0.13 -1.05 -19.42
N LYS A 32 -0.26 -2.27 -18.93
CA LYS A 32 -1.38 -2.66 -18.07
C LYS A 32 -1.19 -2.00 -16.69
N ILE A 33 -2.21 -1.31 -16.22
CA ILE A 33 -2.27 -0.69 -14.90
C ILE A 33 -3.01 -1.63 -13.95
N ARG A 34 -2.47 -1.86 -12.74
CA ARG A 34 -3.18 -2.55 -11.66
C ARG A 34 -3.94 -1.52 -10.83
N GLY A 35 -5.26 -1.55 -10.92
CA GLY A 35 -6.13 -0.64 -10.19
C GLY A 35 -6.69 -1.29 -8.94
N ILE A 36 -6.47 -0.65 -7.78
CA ILE A 36 -7.05 -1.02 -6.50
C ILE A 36 -7.86 0.18 -6.00
N SER A 37 -9.13 -0.06 -5.68
CA SER A 37 -10.06 0.99 -5.24
C SER A 37 -10.34 0.85 -3.75
N ALA A 38 -10.05 1.90 -2.99
CA ALA A 38 -10.28 1.90 -1.54
C ALA A 38 -11.78 2.05 -1.26
N ILE A 39 -12.38 1.04 -0.64
CA ILE A 39 -13.80 0.98 -0.36
C ILE A 39 -14.13 1.83 0.87
N LEU A 40 -15.16 2.68 0.75
CA LEU A 40 -15.72 3.40 1.86
C LEU A 40 -16.62 2.49 2.70
N LEU A 41 -16.67 2.73 4.01
CA LEU A 41 -17.65 2.11 4.90
C LEU A 41 -18.84 3.06 5.05
N PRO A 42 -19.99 2.78 4.40
CA PRO A 42 -21.15 3.64 4.49
C PRO A 42 -21.89 3.45 5.81
N PHE A 43 -22.54 4.52 6.28
CA PHE A 43 -23.35 4.53 7.48
C PHE A 43 -24.77 4.97 7.19
N GLN A 44 -25.72 4.41 7.93
CA GLN A 44 -27.11 4.83 7.94
C GLN A 44 -27.29 6.10 8.79
N SER A 45 -28.44 6.74 8.68
CA SER A 45 -28.74 7.97 9.43
C SER A 45 -28.76 7.78 10.95
N ASN A 46 -28.96 6.55 11.43
CA ASN A 46 -28.92 6.17 12.84
C ASN A 46 -27.50 5.88 13.37
N GLY A 47 -26.48 5.93 12.50
CA GLY A 47 -25.08 5.63 12.83
C GLY A 47 -24.65 4.17 12.66
N ASP A 48 -25.56 3.26 12.29
CA ASP A 48 -25.22 1.89 11.99
C ASP A 48 -24.51 1.77 10.64
N VAL A 49 -23.64 0.76 10.50
CA VAL A 49 -23.00 0.47 9.21
C VAL A 49 -24.05 -0.01 8.21
N ASP A 50 -24.07 0.58 7.03
CA ASP A 50 -24.89 0.12 5.89
C ASP A 50 -24.17 -1.02 5.15
N TRP A 51 -24.33 -2.22 5.65
CA TRP A 51 -23.74 -3.42 5.04
C TRP A 51 -24.25 -3.72 3.64
N ALA A 52 -25.50 -3.36 3.34
CA ALA A 52 -26.06 -3.51 2.00
C ALA A 52 -25.39 -2.53 1.01
N GLY A 53 -25.22 -1.28 1.41
CA GLY A 53 -24.48 -0.27 0.67
C GLY A 53 -23.00 -0.65 0.49
N PHE A 54 -22.35 -1.17 1.55
CA PHE A 54 -20.98 -1.66 1.47
C PHE A 54 -20.82 -2.79 0.43
N THR A 55 -21.67 -3.83 0.51
CA THR A 55 -21.63 -4.95 -0.44
C THR A 55 -21.88 -4.50 -1.88
N ALA A 56 -22.86 -3.60 -2.08
CA ALA A 56 -23.12 -3.03 -3.41
C ALA A 56 -21.93 -2.24 -3.96
N HIS A 57 -21.20 -1.55 -3.08
CA HIS A 57 -19.98 -0.82 -3.45
C HIS A 57 -18.83 -1.75 -3.85
N VAL A 58 -18.57 -2.80 -3.05
CA VAL A 58 -17.59 -3.84 -3.41
C VAL A 58 -17.94 -4.46 -4.76
N ARG A 59 -19.18 -4.91 -4.95
CA ARG A 59 -19.66 -5.51 -6.20
C ARG A 59 -19.48 -4.58 -7.41
N ARG A 60 -19.79 -3.28 -7.27
CA ARG A 60 -19.58 -2.30 -8.34
C ARG A 60 -18.11 -2.16 -8.71
N THR A 61 -17.22 -2.18 -7.72
CA THR A 61 -15.77 -2.10 -7.92
C THR A 61 -15.25 -3.33 -8.68
N VAL A 62 -15.65 -4.52 -8.26
CA VAL A 62 -15.30 -5.79 -8.91
C VAL A 62 -15.85 -5.85 -10.34
N ALA A 63 -17.11 -5.45 -10.54
CA ALA A 63 -17.73 -5.39 -11.87
C ALA A 63 -17.03 -4.43 -12.84
N ALA A 64 -16.37 -3.39 -12.31
CA ALA A 64 -15.54 -2.50 -13.12
C ALA A 64 -14.16 -3.10 -13.47
N GLY A 65 -13.77 -4.24 -12.89
CA GLY A 65 -12.47 -4.88 -13.10
C GLY A 65 -11.35 -4.33 -12.20
N LEU A 66 -11.69 -3.68 -11.10
CA LEU A 66 -10.75 -3.20 -10.09
C LEU A 66 -10.77 -4.10 -8.85
N ALA A 67 -9.62 -4.29 -8.22
CA ALA A 67 -9.56 -4.96 -6.93
C ALA A 67 -10.05 -4.01 -5.80
N PRO A 68 -10.93 -4.46 -4.89
CA PRO A 68 -11.29 -3.66 -3.73
C PRO A 68 -10.18 -3.66 -2.66
N ALA A 69 -9.98 -2.52 -2.00
CA ALA A 69 -9.18 -2.41 -0.79
C ALA A 69 -10.11 -2.06 0.38
N VAL A 70 -10.25 -2.98 1.33
CA VAL A 70 -11.13 -2.80 2.48
C VAL A 70 -10.33 -2.57 3.76
N ASN A 71 -10.99 -2.08 4.81
CA ASN A 71 -10.32 -1.76 6.08
C ASN A 71 -9.11 -0.81 5.89
N MET A 72 -9.21 0.10 4.92
CA MET A 72 -8.20 1.15 4.73
C MET A 72 -8.56 2.40 5.56
N ASP A 73 -7.73 3.42 5.49
CA ASP A 73 -7.99 4.75 6.07
C ASP A 73 -9.35 5.32 5.62
N THR A 74 -9.68 5.17 4.35
CA THR A 74 -10.99 5.53 3.76
C THR A 74 -12.16 4.70 4.29
N GLY A 75 -11.92 3.50 4.79
CA GLY A 75 -12.88 2.62 5.47
C GLY A 75 -12.83 2.74 6.99
N TYR A 76 -12.18 3.79 7.51
CA TYR A 76 -12.10 4.11 8.94
C TYR A 76 -11.43 3.03 9.80
N ALA A 77 -10.43 2.31 9.27
CA ALA A 77 -9.75 1.20 9.96
C ALA A 77 -9.33 1.51 11.41
N HIS A 78 -8.98 2.78 11.68
CA HIS A 78 -8.56 3.27 13.00
C HIS A 78 -9.72 3.60 13.96
N LEU A 79 -10.98 3.60 13.48
CA LEU A 79 -12.17 3.97 14.27
C LEU A 79 -13.15 2.82 14.46
N ILE A 80 -13.03 1.74 13.71
CA ILE A 80 -13.91 0.57 13.76
C ILE A 80 -13.30 -0.56 14.60
N ASP A 81 -14.15 -1.37 15.18
CA ASP A 81 -13.74 -2.53 15.98
C ASP A 81 -13.39 -3.76 15.10
N ASP A 82 -12.84 -4.77 15.72
CA ASP A 82 -12.45 -6.01 15.06
C ASP A 82 -13.63 -6.75 14.42
N ALA A 83 -14.81 -6.71 15.06
CA ALA A 83 -16.01 -7.34 14.52
C ALA A 83 -16.45 -6.69 13.21
N THR A 84 -16.41 -5.37 13.14
CA THR A 84 -16.71 -4.60 11.92
C THR A 84 -15.67 -4.87 10.85
N ARG A 85 -14.37 -4.91 11.18
CA ARG A 85 -13.30 -5.26 10.23
C ARG A 85 -13.49 -6.66 9.68
N THR A 86 -13.76 -7.65 10.53
CA THR A 86 -14.00 -9.03 10.12
C THR A 86 -15.22 -9.12 9.20
N ARG A 87 -16.31 -8.44 9.55
CA ARG A 87 -17.52 -8.44 8.71
C ARG A 87 -17.28 -7.85 7.33
N ALA A 88 -16.48 -6.79 7.22
CA ALA A 88 -16.09 -6.22 5.92
C ALA A 88 -15.30 -7.22 5.08
N LEU A 89 -14.38 -7.99 5.68
CA LEU A 89 -13.63 -9.05 4.99
C LEU A 89 -14.55 -10.16 4.47
N GLU A 90 -15.45 -10.69 5.32
CA GLU A 90 -16.41 -11.73 4.93
C GLU A 90 -17.27 -11.32 3.73
N LEU A 91 -17.81 -10.09 3.77
CA LEU A 91 -18.64 -9.58 2.69
C LEU A 91 -17.84 -9.34 1.40
N THR A 92 -16.57 -8.96 1.52
CA THR A 92 -15.70 -8.77 0.36
C THR A 92 -15.31 -10.10 -0.27
N GLN A 93 -14.92 -11.10 0.55
CA GLN A 93 -14.60 -12.44 0.09
C GLN A 93 -15.79 -13.11 -0.65
N ALA A 94 -17.02 -12.81 -0.24
CA ALA A 94 -18.22 -13.33 -0.93
C ALA A 94 -18.39 -12.76 -2.35
N GLU A 95 -17.73 -11.67 -2.70
CA GLU A 95 -17.84 -11.00 -4.00
C GLU A 95 -16.60 -11.22 -4.90
N THR A 96 -15.42 -11.51 -4.31
CA THR A 96 -14.16 -11.67 -5.07
C THR A 96 -13.06 -12.34 -4.24
N ASP A 97 -12.17 -13.06 -4.94
CA ASP A 97 -10.92 -13.59 -4.36
C ASP A 97 -9.72 -12.62 -4.58
N ASP A 98 -9.88 -11.56 -5.39
CA ASP A 98 -8.82 -10.56 -5.62
C ASP A 98 -9.15 -9.27 -4.86
N PHE A 99 -8.64 -9.16 -3.65
CA PHE A 99 -8.77 -7.96 -2.82
C PHE A 99 -7.59 -7.77 -1.88
N VAL A 100 -7.42 -6.56 -1.38
CA VAL A 100 -6.45 -6.24 -0.35
C VAL A 100 -7.14 -5.66 0.88
N ALA A 101 -6.51 -5.77 2.05
CA ALA A 101 -7.09 -5.21 3.28
C ALA A 101 -6.01 -4.65 4.21
N GLY A 102 -6.37 -3.60 4.93
CA GLY A 102 -5.48 -2.94 5.88
C GLY A 102 -5.22 -3.78 7.13
N ALA A 103 -3.95 -4.11 7.40
CA ALA A 103 -3.48 -4.63 8.68
C ALA A 103 -3.12 -3.44 9.56
N PHE A 104 -4.06 -2.98 10.37
CA PHE A 104 -3.93 -1.79 11.21
C PHE A 104 -3.64 -2.18 12.66
N VAL A 105 -2.63 -1.54 13.26
CA VAL A 105 -2.28 -1.65 14.69
C VAL A 105 -2.48 -0.30 15.36
N GLY A 106 -3.37 -0.24 16.34
CA GLY A 106 -3.75 0.98 17.06
C GLY A 106 -2.87 1.25 18.26
N ASP A 107 -1.56 1.42 18.04
CA ASP A 107 -0.60 1.79 19.07
C ASP A 107 -0.61 3.30 19.40
N GLN A 108 0.07 3.67 20.49
CA GLN A 108 0.17 5.04 20.98
C GLN A 108 1.61 5.59 20.83
N PRO A 109 1.79 6.93 20.80
CA PRO A 109 3.13 7.53 20.81
C PRO A 109 3.98 7.00 21.97
N GLY A 110 5.19 6.51 21.66
CA GLY A 110 6.14 5.94 22.60
C GLY A 110 6.03 4.43 22.80
N GLU A 111 5.04 3.79 22.22
CA GLU A 111 4.98 2.31 22.18
C GLU A 111 5.97 1.75 21.15
N THR A 112 6.41 0.52 21.39
CA THR A 112 7.34 -0.20 20.51
C THR A 112 6.59 -0.94 19.41
N PHE A 113 7.28 -1.30 18.33
CA PHE A 113 6.75 -2.13 17.27
C PHE A 113 6.15 -3.43 17.81
N ASN A 114 4.88 -3.67 17.51
CA ASN A 114 4.12 -4.83 17.96
C ASN A 114 3.93 -5.84 16.81
N ALA A 115 4.93 -6.69 16.60
CA ALA A 115 4.91 -7.70 15.56
C ALA A 115 3.74 -8.67 15.71
N ASP A 116 3.44 -9.12 16.95
CA ASP A 116 2.38 -10.11 17.20
C ASP A 116 1.00 -9.59 16.78
N GLU A 117 0.72 -8.31 17.02
CA GLU A 117 -0.55 -7.72 16.62
C GLU A 117 -0.64 -7.56 15.10
N TYR A 118 0.45 -7.17 14.41
CA TYR A 118 0.49 -7.18 12.95
C TYR A 118 0.24 -8.58 12.39
N LEU A 119 0.92 -9.59 12.92
CA LEU A 119 0.75 -10.99 12.48
C LEU A 119 -0.68 -11.48 12.70
N ARG A 120 -1.31 -11.12 13.83
CA ARG A 120 -2.72 -11.43 14.10
C ARG A 120 -3.65 -10.80 13.06
N GLN A 121 -3.45 -9.52 12.73
CA GLN A 121 -4.26 -8.82 11.72
C GLN A 121 -4.04 -9.44 10.31
N MET A 122 -2.80 -9.76 9.99
CA MET A 122 -2.45 -10.40 8.71
C MET A 122 -3.09 -11.78 8.59
N GLU A 123 -3.09 -12.60 9.65
CA GLU A 123 -3.71 -13.92 9.66
C GLU A 123 -5.22 -13.84 9.39
N ILE A 124 -5.92 -12.87 9.99
CA ILE A 124 -7.36 -12.64 9.76
C ILE A 124 -7.61 -12.30 8.28
N ILE A 125 -6.80 -11.40 7.71
CA ILE A 125 -6.93 -10.97 6.32
C ILE A 125 -6.65 -12.14 5.37
N GLN A 126 -5.57 -12.89 5.60
CA GLN A 126 -5.18 -14.03 4.77
C GLN A 126 -6.20 -15.17 4.85
N SER A 127 -6.76 -15.42 6.03
CA SER A 127 -7.83 -16.42 6.22
C SER A 127 -9.10 -16.08 5.43
N ALA A 128 -9.33 -14.79 5.16
CA ALA A 128 -10.39 -14.32 4.27
C ALA A 128 -9.96 -14.28 2.79
N GLY A 129 -8.74 -14.71 2.44
CA GLY A 129 -8.22 -14.71 1.07
C GLY A 129 -7.65 -13.38 0.59
N GLY A 130 -7.57 -12.36 1.44
CA GLY A 130 -7.05 -11.03 1.09
C GLY A 130 -5.54 -10.90 1.22
N VAL A 131 -4.93 -9.95 0.50
CA VAL A 131 -3.53 -9.57 0.67
C VAL A 131 -3.41 -8.46 1.70
N PRO A 132 -2.59 -8.62 2.78
CA PRO A 132 -2.41 -7.60 3.80
C PRO A 132 -1.69 -6.35 3.27
N VAL A 133 -2.25 -5.17 3.59
CA VAL A 133 -1.58 -3.88 3.44
C VAL A 133 -1.10 -3.44 4.82
N ILE A 134 0.20 -3.34 5.01
CA ILE A 134 0.81 -3.02 6.29
C ILE A 134 0.68 -1.53 6.57
N PHE A 135 -0.24 -1.15 7.44
CA PHE A 135 -0.36 0.23 7.91
C PHE A 135 0.86 0.63 8.73
N GLN A 136 1.26 1.87 8.61
CA GLN A 136 2.20 2.43 9.57
C GLN A 136 1.53 2.59 10.94
N SER A 137 2.33 2.52 11.99
CA SER A 137 1.96 2.75 13.37
C SER A 137 3.06 3.55 14.08
N HIS A 138 2.80 4.07 15.27
CA HIS A 138 3.82 4.79 16.04
C HIS A 138 5.04 3.91 16.31
N GLY A 139 4.83 2.67 16.74
CA GLY A 139 5.92 1.75 17.03
C GLY A 139 6.71 1.34 15.79
N LEU A 140 6.07 1.21 14.63
CA LEU A 140 6.76 0.88 13.39
C LEU A 140 7.64 2.05 12.90
N THR A 141 7.10 3.28 12.89
CA THR A 141 7.78 4.44 12.31
C THR A 141 8.79 5.11 13.23
N ALA A 142 8.74 4.84 14.54
CA ALA A 142 9.71 5.33 15.52
C ALA A 142 11.04 4.57 15.53
N GLN A 143 11.13 3.44 14.84
CA GLN A 143 12.33 2.61 14.78
C GLN A 143 13.45 3.25 13.96
N SER A 144 14.67 2.69 14.09
CA SER A 144 15.77 2.99 13.15
C SER A 144 15.42 2.50 11.74
N GLU A 145 16.06 3.05 10.73
CA GLU A 145 15.82 2.68 9.33
C GLU A 145 16.05 1.20 9.08
N GLU A 146 17.12 0.64 9.63
CA GLU A 146 17.42 -0.80 9.53
C GLU A 146 16.35 -1.64 10.22
N SER A 147 15.84 -1.18 11.37
CA SER A 147 14.79 -1.90 12.11
C SER A 147 13.45 -1.86 11.38
N VAL A 148 13.12 -0.77 10.69
CA VAL A 148 11.93 -0.70 9.83
C VAL A 148 12.00 -1.78 8.75
N VAL A 149 13.12 -1.87 8.03
CA VAL A 149 13.29 -2.90 6.98
C VAL A 149 13.20 -4.30 7.57
N ALA A 150 13.85 -4.54 8.72
CA ALA A 150 13.80 -5.84 9.41
C ALA A 150 12.36 -6.19 9.85
N SER A 151 11.58 -5.21 10.32
CA SER A 151 10.17 -5.42 10.68
C SER A 151 9.33 -5.84 9.47
N TYR A 152 9.46 -5.18 8.33
CA TYR A 152 8.78 -5.61 7.09
C TYR A 152 9.22 -7.00 6.64
N ALA A 153 10.51 -7.33 6.75
CA ALA A 153 11.02 -8.66 6.41
C ALA A 153 10.41 -9.73 7.33
N GLN A 154 10.36 -9.48 8.64
CA GLN A 154 9.73 -10.37 9.62
C GLN A 154 8.24 -10.62 9.31
N LEU A 155 7.48 -9.56 8.99
CA LEU A 155 6.07 -9.70 8.63
C LEU A 155 5.92 -10.50 7.33
N ALA A 156 6.76 -10.23 6.33
CA ALA A 156 6.72 -10.90 5.03
C ALA A 156 6.97 -12.41 5.13
N GLU A 157 7.72 -12.90 6.11
CA GLU A 157 7.95 -14.34 6.32
C GLU A 157 6.65 -15.10 6.64
N ASN A 158 5.61 -14.42 7.08
CA ASN A 158 4.33 -14.99 7.52
C ASN A 158 3.17 -14.79 6.53
N ALA A 159 3.48 -14.45 5.28
CA ALA A 159 2.48 -14.26 4.23
C ALA A 159 3.01 -14.72 2.88
N ASP A 160 2.14 -15.07 1.95
CA ASP A 160 2.52 -15.30 0.54
C ASP A 160 2.85 -13.99 -0.16
N ALA A 161 2.15 -12.92 0.20
CA ALA A 161 2.39 -11.57 -0.30
C ALA A 161 1.91 -10.53 0.73
N ILE A 162 2.61 -9.40 0.81
CA ILE A 162 2.17 -8.20 1.54
C ILE A 162 2.37 -6.96 0.68
N ILE A 163 1.66 -5.89 1.01
CA ILE A 163 1.84 -4.55 0.43
C ILE A 163 2.25 -3.60 1.55
N GLY A 164 3.31 -2.83 1.35
CA GLY A 164 3.72 -1.76 2.25
C GLY A 164 2.83 -0.54 2.11
N PHE A 165 2.91 0.36 3.08
CA PHE A 165 2.19 1.62 3.03
C PHE A 165 3.04 2.74 3.63
N GLU A 166 3.43 3.70 2.79
CA GLU A 166 4.01 4.97 3.22
C GLU A 166 2.89 6.02 3.30
N LEU A 167 2.76 6.64 4.43
CA LEU A 167 1.73 7.64 4.70
C LEU A 167 2.40 8.92 5.20
N SER A 168 2.14 10.05 4.56
CA SER A 168 2.63 11.34 5.06
C SER A 168 2.00 11.69 6.42
N ASP A 169 2.76 12.36 7.27
CA ASP A 169 2.33 12.92 8.55
C ASP A 169 1.16 13.92 8.43
N VAL A 170 0.95 14.45 7.23
CA VAL A 170 -0.24 15.27 6.90
C VAL A 170 -1.55 14.48 7.05
N PHE A 171 -1.50 13.15 6.85
CA PHE A 171 -2.69 12.28 6.88
C PHE A 171 -2.85 11.57 8.23
N ALA A 172 -1.74 11.25 8.91
CA ALA A 172 -1.77 10.58 10.21
C ALA A 172 -0.54 10.96 11.04
N PRO A 173 -0.69 11.15 12.37
CA PRO A 173 0.42 11.60 13.23
C PRO A 173 1.59 10.58 13.31
N PHE A 174 1.35 9.32 13.02
CA PHE A 174 2.36 8.28 12.93
C PHE A 174 2.93 8.12 11.50
N GLY A 175 2.42 8.88 10.54
CA GLY A 175 2.82 8.78 9.14
C GLY A 175 4.27 9.17 8.91
N LYS A 176 4.97 8.44 8.06
CA LYS A 176 6.35 8.68 7.67
C LYS A 176 6.58 8.30 6.22
N ILE A 177 7.05 9.24 5.43
CA ILE A 177 7.60 8.94 4.11
C ILE A 177 9.04 8.46 4.33
N TYR A 178 9.31 7.21 3.98
CA TYR A 178 10.60 6.58 4.22
C TYR A 178 11.70 7.22 3.37
N SER A 179 12.95 7.14 3.87
CA SER A 179 14.12 7.49 3.06
C SER A 179 14.27 6.54 1.87
N LEU A 180 15.03 6.93 0.86
CA LEU A 180 15.31 6.05 -0.27
C LEU A 180 16.14 4.82 0.15
N ASP A 181 16.94 4.92 1.22
CA ASP A 181 17.70 3.78 1.76
C ASP A 181 16.76 2.74 2.37
N VAL A 182 15.76 3.16 3.17
CA VAL A 182 14.70 2.26 3.65
C VAL A 182 13.94 1.67 2.48
N TYR A 183 13.51 2.50 1.52
CA TYR A 183 12.75 2.01 0.36
C TYR A 183 13.56 1.00 -0.46
N HIS A 184 14.86 1.22 -0.64
CA HIS A 184 15.76 0.26 -1.26
C HIS A 184 15.80 -1.08 -0.50
N GLY A 185 15.87 -1.02 0.82
CA GLY A 185 15.77 -2.22 1.67
C GLY A 185 14.44 -2.96 1.49
N LEU A 186 13.33 -2.22 1.41
CA LEU A 186 12.00 -2.79 1.16
C LEU A 186 11.92 -3.50 -0.20
N LEU A 187 12.53 -2.94 -1.25
CA LEU A 187 12.60 -3.59 -2.57
C LEU A 187 13.30 -4.96 -2.54
N GLY A 188 14.18 -5.21 -1.57
CA GLY A 188 14.87 -6.48 -1.38
C GLY A 188 14.01 -7.59 -0.74
N ILE A 189 12.81 -7.28 -0.24
CA ILE A 189 11.93 -8.25 0.43
C ILE A 189 11.03 -8.91 -0.61
N GLU A 190 11.27 -10.17 -0.94
CA GLU A 190 10.61 -10.89 -2.04
C GLU A 190 9.07 -10.87 -1.93
N ARG A 191 8.53 -11.16 -0.75
CA ARG A 191 7.07 -11.23 -0.52
C ARG A 191 6.39 -9.88 -0.32
N LEU A 192 7.15 -8.80 -0.22
CA LEU A 192 6.62 -7.44 -0.32
C LEU A 192 6.47 -7.10 -1.81
N ILE A 193 5.27 -7.26 -2.35
CA ILE A 193 4.99 -7.17 -3.78
C ILE A 193 4.78 -5.75 -4.29
N GLY A 194 4.63 -4.79 -3.38
CA GLY A 194 4.43 -3.38 -3.72
C GLY A 194 4.32 -2.52 -2.47
N SER A 195 4.24 -1.21 -2.68
CA SER A 195 3.99 -0.24 -1.61
C SER A 195 3.07 0.88 -2.08
N LYS A 196 2.05 1.18 -1.28
CA LYS A 196 1.22 2.38 -1.43
C LYS A 196 2.03 3.59 -0.97
N HIS A 197 2.09 4.61 -1.81
CA HIS A 197 2.76 5.88 -1.51
C HIS A 197 1.73 7.01 -1.43
N SER A 198 1.40 7.44 -0.20
CA SER A 198 0.47 8.54 0.04
C SER A 198 1.21 9.79 0.47
N SER A 199 1.58 10.61 -0.50
CA SER A 199 2.20 11.92 -0.31
C SER A 199 1.64 12.91 -1.32
N LEU A 200 1.51 14.17 -0.93
CA LEU A 200 1.10 15.24 -1.84
C LEU A 200 2.26 15.71 -2.76
N LYS A 201 3.48 15.18 -2.58
CA LYS A 201 4.67 15.53 -3.32
C LYS A 201 4.99 14.49 -4.38
N ARG A 202 4.71 14.78 -5.63
CA ARG A 202 4.95 13.89 -6.79
C ARG A 202 6.42 13.48 -6.94
N GLU A 203 7.35 14.38 -6.61
CA GLU A 203 8.78 14.10 -6.70
C GLU A 203 9.22 12.88 -5.88
N PHE A 204 8.59 12.65 -4.73
CA PHE A 204 8.88 11.46 -3.92
C PHE A 204 8.43 10.18 -4.63
N GLU A 205 7.28 10.20 -5.29
CA GLU A 205 6.80 9.03 -6.01
C GLU A 205 7.67 8.75 -7.25
N TRP A 206 8.08 9.77 -8.00
CA TRP A 206 9.03 9.59 -9.10
C TRP A 206 10.37 8.99 -8.64
N GLN A 207 10.89 9.41 -7.50
CA GLN A 207 12.11 8.82 -6.92
C GLN A 207 11.93 7.32 -6.63
N ARG A 208 10.75 6.92 -6.13
CA ARG A 208 10.44 5.50 -5.91
C ARG A 208 10.35 4.73 -7.22
N LEU A 209 9.74 5.31 -8.23
CA LEU A 209 9.67 4.70 -9.56
C LEU A 209 11.06 4.51 -10.18
N GLN A 210 11.93 5.50 -10.09
CA GLN A 210 13.32 5.38 -10.56
C GLN A 210 14.06 4.27 -9.83
N LEU A 211 14.02 4.27 -8.50
CA LEU A 211 14.68 3.26 -7.69
C LEU A 211 14.12 1.86 -7.95
N ARG A 212 12.80 1.74 -8.08
CA ARG A 212 12.12 0.49 -8.44
C ARG A 212 12.60 -0.04 -9.79
N ASP A 213 12.65 0.81 -10.81
CA ASP A 213 13.08 0.44 -12.16
C ASP A 213 14.54 -0.05 -12.20
N GLU A 214 15.40 0.46 -11.31
CA GLU A 214 16.80 0.05 -11.19
C GLU A 214 16.98 -1.25 -10.39
N VAL A 215 16.19 -1.46 -9.34
CA VAL A 215 16.43 -2.53 -8.34
C VAL A 215 15.47 -3.71 -8.53
N ARG A 216 14.19 -3.44 -8.73
CA ARG A 216 13.15 -4.48 -8.81
C ARG A 216 11.97 -4.02 -9.69
N PRO A 217 12.09 -4.16 -11.03
CA PRO A 217 11.10 -3.65 -11.98
C PRO A 217 9.67 -4.21 -11.86
N ASP A 218 9.52 -5.39 -11.25
CA ASP A 218 8.23 -6.06 -11.00
C ASP A 218 7.50 -5.55 -9.73
N PHE A 219 8.17 -4.75 -8.89
CA PHE A 219 7.57 -4.20 -7.68
C PHE A 219 6.53 -3.12 -8.01
N CYS A 220 5.34 -3.21 -7.44
CA CYS A 220 4.28 -2.24 -7.66
C CYS A 220 4.44 -0.99 -6.79
N VAL A 221 4.59 0.17 -7.40
CA VAL A 221 4.44 1.46 -6.72
C VAL A 221 2.99 1.90 -6.90
N PHE A 222 2.19 1.84 -5.84
CA PHE A 222 0.80 2.26 -5.88
C PHE A 222 0.68 3.73 -5.48
N THR A 223 0.31 4.61 -6.41
CA THR A 223 -0.03 5.98 -6.02
C THR A 223 -1.22 5.96 -5.06
N GLY A 224 -1.09 6.68 -3.96
CA GLY A 224 -2.15 6.95 -2.98
C GLY A 224 -2.53 8.44 -2.97
N ASN A 225 -2.09 9.20 -3.97
CA ASN A 225 -2.33 10.63 -4.10
C ASN A 225 -3.49 10.90 -5.07
N ASP A 226 -4.67 11.17 -4.53
CA ASP A 226 -5.87 11.48 -5.31
C ASP A 226 -5.73 12.73 -6.20
N LEU A 227 -4.75 13.60 -5.93
CA LEU A 227 -4.40 14.76 -6.76
C LEU A 227 -3.36 14.44 -7.85
N ALA A 228 -2.91 13.20 -7.94
CA ALA A 228 -1.88 12.75 -8.86
C ALA A 228 -2.25 11.44 -9.58
N ILE A 229 -3.51 11.34 -10.01
CA ILE A 229 -4.05 10.17 -10.70
C ILE A 229 -3.34 9.87 -12.03
N ASP A 230 -2.60 10.83 -12.57
CA ASP A 230 -1.78 10.73 -13.76
C ASP A 230 -0.43 10.02 -13.53
N MET A 231 -0.04 9.75 -12.27
CA MET A 231 1.20 9.02 -11.98
C MET A 231 1.25 7.63 -12.63
N VAL A 232 0.11 7.06 -12.97
CA VAL A 232 0.04 5.81 -13.75
C VAL A 232 0.71 5.92 -15.13
N MET A 233 0.80 7.11 -15.72
CA MET A 233 1.50 7.33 -16.98
C MET A 233 3.00 7.13 -16.86
N TYR A 234 3.56 7.33 -15.66
CA TYR A 234 4.99 7.23 -15.35
C TYR A 234 5.40 5.87 -14.78
N GLY A 235 4.47 4.94 -14.65
CA GLY A 235 4.75 3.58 -14.21
C GLY A 235 4.21 3.22 -12.83
N SER A 236 3.50 4.13 -12.13
CA SER A 236 2.74 3.76 -10.93
C SER A 236 1.52 2.92 -11.30
N ASP A 237 1.16 2.02 -10.42
CA ASP A 237 -0.20 1.51 -10.27
C ASP A 237 -0.97 2.41 -9.31
N TYR A 238 -2.16 2.03 -8.84
CA TYR A 238 -2.83 2.86 -7.85
C TYR A 238 -3.59 2.06 -6.78
N LEU A 239 -3.62 2.61 -5.58
CA LEU A 239 -4.53 2.29 -4.50
C LEU A 239 -5.13 3.60 -4.00
N LEU A 240 -6.23 4.02 -4.61
CA LEU A 240 -6.78 5.37 -4.48
C LEU A 240 -8.16 5.39 -3.81
N GLY A 241 -8.38 6.42 -2.99
CA GLY A 241 -9.68 6.79 -2.48
C GLY A 241 -10.61 7.32 -3.58
N LEU A 242 -10.10 8.15 -4.48
CA LEU A 242 -10.88 8.79 -5.54
C LEU A 242 -11.55 7.77 -6.49
N SER A 243 -10.91 6.63 -6.77
CA SER A 243 -11.48 5.60 -7.64
C SER A 243 -12.77 4.98 -7.10
N THR A 244 -13.04 5.11 -5.81
CA THR A 244 -14.25 4.58 -5.17
C THR A 244 -15.54 5.24 -5.70
N PHE A 245 -15.45 6.50 -6.12
CA PHE A 245 -16.62 7.25 -6.63
C PHE A 245 -16.98 6.88 -8.08
N ALA A 246 -16.00 6.47 -8.89
CA ALA A 246 -16.16 6.19 -10.31
C ALA A 246 -15.24 5.05 -10.79
N PRO A 247 -15.33 3.84 -10.23
CA PRO A 247 -14.43 2.74 -10.58
C PRO A 247 -14.46 2.38 -12.06
N ASP A 248 -15.62 2.49 -12.71
CA ASP A 248 -15.79 2.25 -14.15
C ASP A 248 -15.04 3.29 -15.03
N VAL A 249 -14.95 4.55 -14.57
CA VAL A 249 -14.20 5.59 -15.29
C VAL A 249 -12.70 5.34 -15.18
N PHE A 250 -12.21 4.95 -13.99
CA PHE A 250 -10.82 4.56 -13.80
C PHE A 250 -10.45 3.34 -14.66
N ALA A 251 -11.29 2.31 -14.65
CA ALA A 251 -11.07 1.12 -15.49
C ALA A 251 -11.06 1.45 -17.00
N LYS A 252 -11.95 2.34 -17.48
CA LYS A 252 -11.93 2.81 -18.87
C LYS A 252 -10.65 3.58 -19.22
N ARG A 253 -10.15 4.43 -18.31
CA ARG A 253 -8.87 5.11 -18.50
C ARG A 253 -7.73 4.09 -18.60
N ASP A 254 -7.70 3.11 -17.72
CA ASP A 254 -6.66 2.09 -17.68
C ASP A 254 -6.65 1.23 -18.97
N ALA A 255 -7.83 0.85 -19.45
CA ALA A 255 -7.99 0.13 -20.72
C ALA A 255 -7.54 0.99 -21.91
N ALA A 256 -7.90 2.27 -21.95
CA ALA A 256 -7.45 3.18 -23.01
C ALA A 256 -5.93 3.36 -22.98
N TRP A 257 -5.31 3.51 -21.82
CA TRP A 257 -3.86 3.60 -21.70
C TRP A 257 -3.13 2.34 -22.15
N ALA A 258 -3.69 1.17 -21.89
CA ALA A 258 -3.12 -0.13 -22.28
C ALA A 258 -3.13 -0.34 -23.81
N THR A 259 -4.03 0.30 -24.53
CA THR A 259 -4.18 0.15 -26.00
C THR A 259 -3.47 1.24 -26.81
N GLY A 260 -3.11 2.38 -26.22
CA GLY A 260 -2.46 3.52 -26.86
C GLY A 260 -3.42 4.61 -27.27
#